data_a3870ba2686853136c5eb370e0c150cb
#
_entry.id   a3870ba2686853136c5eb370e0c150cb
#
_cell.length_a   1.000
_cell.length_b   1.000
_cell.length_c   1.000
_cell.angle_alpha   90.00
_cell.angle_beta   90.00
_cell.angle_gamma   90.00
#
_symmetry.space_group_name_H-M   'P 1'
#
loop_
_entity.id
_entity.type
_entity.pdbx_description
1 polymer ?
#
loop_
_entity_poly.entity_id
_entity_poly.type
_entity_poly.pdbx_seq_one_letter_code
_entity_poly.pdbx_strand_id
1 'polypeptide(L)'
;MDRDEELTLENLKLCRSIIDPIIDKYDGRIFYTAGDSVIADFESPVSSVNAAIEFQKTILKRNNTIKNDFKLVWRVGIHLDDVIIEGNNIFGTGVNIAARLEAACSPGQILISGAVKEQVINKINTNIADAGTKVLKNISSSYQTFGISPSGEDIVKTNAKEYANNKKIKSYKPKLAV
;
A
#
# COMPACT_ATOMS: atom_id res chain seq x y z
N MET A 1 -14.50 -8.39 24.40
CA MET A 1 -13.96 -7.71 23.21
C MET A 1 -14.49 -6.28 23.21
N ASP A 2 -13.63 -5.31 23.07
CA ASP A 2 -14.04 -3.92 23.12
C ASP A 2 -14.83 -3.60 21.82
N ARG A 3 -15.91 -2.84 21.91
CA ARG A 3 -16.76 -2.46 20.76
C ARG A 3 -15.96 -1.82 19.61
N ASP A 4 -14.87 -1.15 19.94
CA ASP A 4 -13.95 -0.55 18.99
C ASP A 4 -13.15 -1.60 18.20
N GLU A 5 -12.82 -2.76 18.79
CA GLU A 5 -12.12 -3.86 18.13
C GLU A 5 -13.03 -4.59 17.15
N GLU A 6 -14.30 -4.82 17.51
CA GLU A 6 -15.29 -5.44 16.61
C GLU A 6 -15.53 -4.58 15.36
N LEU A 7 -15.72 -3.28 15.55
CA LEU A 7 -15.92 -2.34 14.45
C LEU A 7 -14.67 -2.23 13.54
N THR A 8 -13.47 -2.29 14.12
CA THR A 8 -12.22 -2.31 13.36
C THR A 8 -12.12 -3.58 12.51
N LEU A 9 -12.44 -4.73 13.10
CA LEU A 9 -12.40 -6.01 12.40
C LEU A 9 -13.44 -6.07 11.26
N GLU A 10 -14.66 -5.58 11.48
CA GLU A 10 -15.69 -5.50 10.45
C GLU A 10 -15.26 -4.61 9.28
N ASN A 11 -14.71 -3.42 9.59
CA ASN A 11 -14.19 -2.52 8.56
C ASN A 11 -13.02 -3.13 7.80
N LEU A 12 -12.14 -3.89 8.47
CA LEU A 12 -11.06 -4.59 7.81
C LEU A 12 -11.58 -5.66 6.83
N LYS A 13 -12.57 -6.45 7.24
CA LYS A 13 -13.23 -7.42 6.37
C LYS A 13 -13.88 -6.76 5.15
N LEU A 14 -14.55 -5.63 5.35
CA LEU A 14 -15.13 -4.85 4.26
C LEU A 14 -14.07 -4.29 3.31
N CYS A 15 -12.94 -3.79 3.81
CA CYS A 15 -11.83 -3.39 2.95
C CYS A 15 -11.25 -4.57 2.17
N ARG A 16 -11.09 -5.74 2.81
CA ARG A 16 -10.60 -6.95 2.15
C ARG A 16 -11.56 -7.43 1.05
N SER A 17 -12.86 -7.31 1.23
CA SER A 17 -13.85 -7.63 0.17
C SER A 17 -13.75 -6.72 -1.06
N ILE A 18 -13.06 -5.57 -0.94
CA ILE A 18 -12.72 -4.68 -2.06
C ILE A 18 -11.33 -5.03 -2.62
N ILE A 19 -10.34 -5.19 -1.75
CA ILE A 19 -8.93 -5.35 -2.14
C ILE A 19 -8.70 -6.70 -2.81
N ASP A 20 -9.19 -7.79 -2.24
CA ASP A 20 -8.90 -9.13 -2.71
C ASP A 20 -9.38 -9.39 -4.15
N PRO A 21 -10.62 -9.01 -4.54
CA PRO A 21 -11.05 -9.12 -5.94
C PRO A 21 -10.28 -8.23 -6.91
N ILE A 22 -9.77 -7.07 -6.45
CA ILE A 22 -8.96 -6.20 -7.30
C ILE A 22 -7.57 -6.82 -7.53
N ILE A 23 -6.96 -7.39 -6.49
CA ILE A 23 -5.68 -8.11 -6.64
C ILE A 23 -5.85 -9.26 -7.65
N ASP A 24 -6.89 -10.07 -7.51
CA ASP A 24 -7.21 -11.18 -8.43
C ASP A 24 -7.46 -10.70 -9.86
N LYS A 25 -8.21 -9.62 -10.05
CA LYS A 25 -8.46 -8.99 -11.36
C LYS A 25 -7.20 -8.62 -12.14
N TYR A 26 -6.13 -8.28 -11.42
CA TYR A 26 -4.83 -7.93 -12.00
C TYR A 26 -3.82 -9.08 -11.97
N ASP A 27 -4.30 -10.31 -11.88
CA ASP A 27 -3.50 -11.56 -11.83
C ASP A 27 -2.51 -11.59 -10.65
N GLY A 28 -2.85 -10.91 -9.56
CA GLY A 28 -2.09 -10.94 -8.33
C GLY A 28 -2.47 -12.12 -7.45
N ARG A 29 -1.51 -12.62 -6.69
CA ARG A 29 -1.71 -13.70 -5.73
C ARG A 29 -1.43 -13.23 -4.31
N ILE A 30 -2.39 -13.42 -3.41
CA ILE A 30 -2.26 -13.11 -1.99
C ILE A 30 -1.60 -14.27 -1.27
N PHE A 31 -0.49 -14.02 -0.56
CA PHE A 31 0.23 -15.04 0.20
C PHE A 31 -0.10 -15.04 1.67
N TYR A 32 -0.02 -13.89 2.30
CA TYR A 32 -0.13 -13.81 3.73
C TYR A 32 -1.00 -12.64 4.15
N THR A 33 -1.83 -12.91 5.15
CA THR A 33 -2.65 -11.91 5.80
C THR A 33 -2.57 -12.12 7.30
N ALA A 34 -1.78 -11.30 7.99
CA ALA A 34 -1.77 -11.28 9.45
C ALA A 34 -2.38 -9.97 9.92
N GLY A 35 -3.49 -10.07 10.60
CA GLY A 35 -4.20 -8.89 11.10
C GLY A 35 -4.58 -7.95 9.94
N ASP A 36 -3.91 -6.81 9.87
CA ASP A 36 -4.13 -5.74 8.92
C ASP A 36 -3.18 -5.76 7.70
N SER A 37 -2.26 -6.73 7.63
CA SER A 37 -1.27 -6.81 6.56
C SER A 37 -1.72 -7.73 5.43
N VAL A 38 -1.50 -7.29 4.20
CA VAL A 38 -1.68 -8.10 2.98
C VAL A 38 -0.35 -8.10 2.23
N ILE A 39 0.14 -9.28 1.89
CA ILE A 39 1.29 -9.48 1.01
C ILE A 39 0.80 -10.20 -0.24
N ALA A 40 1.07 -9.62 -1.38
CA ALA A 40 0.71 -10.18 -2.68
C ALA A 40 1.88 -10.08 -3.65
N ASP A 41 1.97 -11.00 -4.59
CA ASP A 41 2.86 -10.88 -5.75
C ASP A 41 2.07 -10.68 -7.04
N PHE A 42 2.76 -10.16 -8.04
CA PHE A 42 2.23 -9.97 -9.39
C PHE A 42 3.33 -10.31 -10.40
N GLU A 43 2.97 -10.94 -11.50
CA GLU A 43 3.93 -11.21 -12.58
C GLU A 43 4.36 -9.93 -13.33
N SER A 44 3.60 -8.84 -13.20
CA SER A 44 3.85 -7.57 -13.87
C SER A 44 3.88 -6.39 -12.88
N PRO A 45 4.95 -5.59 -12.86
CA PRO A 45 4.98 -4.34 -12.10
C PRO A 45 3.84 -3.37 -12.49
N VAL A 46 3.42 -3.38 -13.75
CA VAL A 46 2.30 -2.55 -14.23
C VAL A 46 0.99 -3.02 -13.61
N SER A 47 0.76 -4.33 -13.55
CA SER A 47 -0.42 -4.91 -12.90
C SER A 47 -0.46 -4.56 -11.41
N SER A 48 0.66 -4.68 -10.70
CA SER A 48 0.71 -4.37 -9.26
C SER A 48 0.40 -2.91 -8.97
N VAL A 49 0.95 -1.98 -9.77
CA VAL A 49 0.69 -0.54 -9.59
C VAL A 49 -0.76 -0.19 -9.94
N ASN A 50 -1.30 -0.73 -11.02
CA ASN A 50 -2.70 -0.50 -11.41
C ASN A 50 -3.68 -1.05 -10.38
N ALA A 51 -3.43 -2.25 -9.83
CA ALA A 51 -4.22 -2.82 -8.73
C ALA A 51 -4.19 -1.90 -7.51
N ALA A 52 -3.01 -1.42 -7.12
CA ALA A 52 -2.85 -0.51 -6.00
C ALA A 52 -3.60 0.82 -6.19
N ILE A 53 -3.53 1.41 -7.39
CA ILE A 53 -4.25 2.64 -7.73
C ILE A 53 -5.77 2.40 -7.65
N GLU A 54 -6.27 1.31 -8.23
CA GLU A 54 -7.70 1.02 -8.27
C GLU A 54 -8.26 0.80 -6.86
N PHE A 55 -7.61 -0.02 -6.04
CA PHE A 55 -8.16 -0.24 -4.70
C PHE A 55 -8.05 0.99 -3.80
N GLN A 56 -6.97 1.77 -3.86
CA GLN A 56 -6.86 3.01 -3.10
C GLN A 56 -7.98 4.01 -3.48
N LYS A 57 -8.27 4.15 -4.77
CA LYS A 57 -9.41 4.96 -5.24
C LYS A 57 -10.75 4.43 -4.71
N THR A 58 -10.93 3.13 -4.71
CA THR A 58 -12.18 2.49 -4.25
C THR A 58 -12.34 2.63 -2.74
N ILE A 59 -11.27 2.43 -1.97
CA ILE A 59 -11.27 2.66 -0.51
C ILE A 59 -11.54 4.14 -0.18
N LEU A 60 -10.93 5.07 -0.89
CA LEU A 60 -11.17 6.50 -0.71
C LEU A 60 -12.64 6.85 -0.97
N LYS A 61 -13.21 6.35 -2.06
CA LYS A 61 -14.64 6.50 -2.37
C LYS A 61 -15.53 5.99 -1.23
N ARG A 62 -15.26 4.75 -0.76
CA ARG A 62 -15.96 4.15 0.37
C ARG A 62 -15.85 5.04 1.61
N ASN A 63 -14.65 5.46 1.96
CA ASN A 63 -14.42 6.29 3.14
C ASN A 63 -15.16 7.63 3.09
N ASN A 64 -15.40 8.19 1.91
CA ASN A 64 -16.17 9.42 1.73
C ASN A 64 -17.68 9.21 1.95
N THR A 65 -18.19 7.99 1.84
CA THR A 65 -19.59 7.66 2.10
C THR A 65 -19.88 7.29 3.56
N ILE A 66 -18.84 6.97 4.33
CA ILE A 66 -18.97 6.56 5.74
C ILE A 66 -19.12 7.82 6.61
N LYS A 67 -20.16 7.84 7.41
CA LYS A 67 -20.46 8.97 8.33
C LYS A 67 -19.80 8.84 9.70
N ASN A 68 -19.24 7.67 10.02
CA ASN A 68 -18.56 7.41 11.29
C ASN A 68 -17.03 7.61 11.19
N ASP A 69 -16.37 7.70 12.32
CA ASP A 69 -14.93 7.97 12.43
C ASP A 69 -14.03 6.75 12.12
N PHE A 70 -14.62 5.60 11.76
CA PHE A 70 -13.90 4.36 11.48
C PHE A 70 -13.52 4.21 10.01
N LYS A 71 -12.68 5.13 9.53
CA LYS A 71 -12.12 5.07 8.17
C LYS A 71 -10.78 4.35 8.19
N LEU A 72 -10.65 3.29 7.39
CA LEU A 72 -9.37 2.64 7.18
C LEU A 72 -8.64 3.30 6.01
N VAL A 73 -7.40 3.70 6.25
CA VAL A 73 -6.53 4.31 5.24
C VAL A 73 -5.32 3.43 5.04
N TRP A 74 -5.17 2.91 3.83
CA TRP A 74 -4.12 1.97 3.49
C TRP A 74 -2.84 2.68 3.04
N ARG A 75 -1.71 2.03 3.32
CA ARG A 75 -0.41 2.38 2.75
C ARG A 75 0.03 1.23 1.85
N VAL A 76 0.71 1.54 0.76
CA VAL A 76 1.18 0.54 -0.20
C VAL A 76 2.66 0.75 -0.46
N GLY A 77 3.44 -0.33 -0.36
CA GLY A 77 4.83 -0.38 -0.80
C GLY A 77 4.98 -1.41 -1.91
N ILE A 78 5.60 -1.04 -3.04
CA ILE A 78 5.82 -1.92 -4.17
C ILE A 78 7.31 -1.97 -4.51
N HIS A 79 7.85 -3.19 -4.64
CA HIS A 79 9.22 -3.43 -5.04
C HIS A 79 9.29 -4.55 -6.09
N LEU A 80 10.27 -4.48 -6.95
CA LEU A 80 10.56 -5.50 -7.97
C LEU A 80 11.83 -6.23 -7.58
N ASP A 81 11.74 -7.52 -7.34
CA ASP A 81 12.86 -8.39 -7.01
C ASP A 81 12.46 -9.86 -7.23
N ASP A 82 13.46 -10.74 -7.26
CA ASP A 82 13.23 -12.18 -7.26
C ASP A 82 12.72 -12.64 -5.89
N VAL A 83 11.73 -13.52 -5.91
CA VAL A 83 11.13 -14.09 -4.70
C VAL A 83 11.13 -15.61 -4.75
N ILE A 84 11.20 -16.24 -3.60
CA ILE A 84 11.08 -17.69 -3.44
C ILE A 84 9.67 -17.99 -2.95
N ILE A 85 8.98 -18.89 -3.65
CA ILE A 85 7.62 -19.29 -3.30
C ILE A 85 7.66 -20.75 -2.86
N GLU A 86 7.19 -21.01 -1.65
CA GLU A 86 7.04 -22.35 -1.07
C GLU A 86 5.61 -22.51 -0.54
N GLY A 87 4.79 -23.25 -1.29
CA GLY A 87 3.37 -23.41 -0.97
C GLY A 87 2.64 -22.07 -0.95
N ASN A 88 2.07 -21.71 0.19
CA ASN A 88 1.38 -20.43 0.41
C ASN A 88 2.27 -19.34 1.01
N ASN A 89 3.58 -19.55 1.05
CA ASN A 89 4.52 -18.59 1.61
C ASN A 89 5.39 -17.97 0.53
N ILE A 90 5.77 -16.72 0.74
CA ILE A 90 6.68 -15.96 -0.10
C ILE A 90 7.86 -15.46 0.73
N PHE A 91 9.06 -15.65 0.22
CA PHE A 91 10.30 -15.28 0.88
C PHE A 91 11.22 -14.52 -0.06
N GLY A 92 12.08 -13.71 0.50
CA GLY A 92 13.11 -12.99 -0.23
C GLY A 92 13.36 -11.60 0.32
N THR A 93 14.50 -11.03 -0.07
CA THR A 93 14.87 -9.65 0.30
C THR A 93 13.84 -8.66 -0.22
N GLY A 94 13.30 -8.90 -1.42
CA GLY A 94 12.28 -8.06 -2.05
C GLY A 94 11.01 -7.90 -1.21
N VAL A 95 10.55 -8.96 -0.55
CA VAL A 95 9.39 -8.91 0.36
C VAL A 95 9.67 -7.97 1.54
N ASN A 96 10.87 -8.04 2.11
CA ASN A 96 11.28 -7.17 3.20
C ASN A 96 11.38 -5.70 2.75
N ILE A 97 11.91 -5.45 1.54
CA ILE A 97 12.01 -4.11 0.97
C ILE A 97 10.61 -3.55 0.74
N ALA A 98 9.70 -4.29 0.13
CA ALA A 98 8.32 -3.87 -0.08
C ALA A 98 7.62 -3.51 1.24
N ALA A 99 7.78 -4.32 2.29
CA ALA A 99 7.26 -4.04 3.62
C ALA A 99 7.87 -2.75 4.23
N ARG A 100 9.15 -2.46 3.97
CA ARG A 100 9.79 -1.22 4.44
C ARG A 100 9.34 0.01 3.65
N LEU A 101 9.11 -0.13 2.34
CA LEU A 101 8.52 0.93 1.53
C LEU A 101 7.11 1.26 2.02
N GLU A 102 6.29 0.23 2.30
CA GLU A 102 4.97 0.42 2.91
C GLU A 102 5.08 1.22 4.22
N ALA A 103 5.98 0.81 5.13
CA ALA A 103 6.17 1.49 6.41
C ALA A 103 6.61 2.97 6.26
N ALA A 104 7.34 3.29 5.18
CA ALA A 104 7.79 4.64 4.84
C ALA A 104 6.76 5.44 4.02
N CYS A 105 5.69 4.79 3.57
CA CYS A 105 4.65 5.40 2.74
C CYS A 105 3.71 6.26 3.58
N SER A 106 3.24 7.36 3.02
CA SER A 106 2.17 8.17 3.63
C SER A 106 0.81 7.45 3.51
N PRO A 107 -0.08 7.60 4.49
CA PRO A 107 -1.42 7.03 4.43
C PRO A 107 -2.18 7.45 3.16
N GLY A 108 -2.86 6.51 2.52
CA GLY A 108 -3.63 6.74 1.29
C GLY A 108 -2.78 6.81 0.01
N GLN A 109 -1.48 6.67 0.12
CA GLN A 109 -0.55 6.75 -1.01
C GLN A 109 0.08 5.39 -1.35
N ILE A 110 0.82 5.37 -2.46
CA ILE A 110 1.59 4.23 -2.92
C ILE A 110 3.04 4.68 -3.04
N LEU A 111 3.98 3.94 -2.45
CA LEU A 111 5.41 4.18 -2.54
C LEU A 111 6.05 3.04 -3.33
N ILE A 112 6.75 3.37 -4.40
CA ILE A 112 7.42 2.41 -5.27
C ILE A 112 8.93 2.63 -5.28
N SER A 113 9.69 1.56 -5.51
CA SER A 113 11.13 1.65 -5.74
C SER A 113 11.46 2.15 -7.15
N GLY A 114 12.72 2.60 -7.34
CA GLY A 114 13.22 3.00 -8.65
C GLY A 114 13.09 1.91 -9.71
N ALA A 115 13.34 0.65 -9.34
CA ALA A 115 13.19 -0.48 -10.25
C ALA A 115 11.75 -0.63 -10.77
N VAL A 116 10.75 -0.47 -9.91
CA VAL A 116 9.33 -0.45 -10.32
C VAL A 116 9.04 0.75 -11.21
N LYS A 117 9.50 1.94 -10.82
CA LYS A 117 9.29 3.19 -11.58
C LYS A 117 9.77 3.06 -13.03
N GLU A 118 10.95 2.50 -13.25
CA GLU A 118 11.50 2.28 -14.58
C GLU A 118 10.61 1.41 -15.46
N GLN A 119 9.93 0.43 -14.87
CA GLN A 119 9.03 -0.47 -15.60
C GLN A 119 7.68 0.14 -15.93
N VAL A 120 7.20 1.11 -15.15
CA VAL A 120 5.82 1.59 -15.22
C VAL A 120 5.67 3.00 -15.80
N ILE A 121 6.74 3.81 -15.83
CA ILE A 121 6.69 5.26 -16.11
C ILE A 121 5.97 5.63 -17.42
N ASN A 122 6.06 4.80 -18.45
CA ASN A 122 5.41 5.04 -19.74
C ASN A 122 4.18 4.13 -19.98
N LYS A 123 3.74 3.40 -18.98
CA LYS A 123 2.72 2.36 -19.10
C LYS A 123 1.50 2.61 -18.21
N ILE A 124 1.61 3.53 -17.27
CA ILE A 124 0.49 3.92 -16.40
C ILE A 124 0.11 5.36 -16.66
N ASN A 125 -1.18 5.66 -16.52
CA ASN A 125 -1.71 7.01 -16.71
C ASN A 125 -1.91 7.71 -15.35
N THR A 126 -0.81 7.91 -14.64
CA THR A 126 -0.82 8.54 -13.31
C THR A 126 0.51 9.24 -13.05
N ASN A 127 0.49 10.37 -12.37
CA ASN A 127 1.70 11.08 -11.97
C ASN A 127 2.54 10.26 -10.99
N ILE A 128 3.83 10.17 -11.28
CA ILE A 128 4.84 9.58 -10.40
C ILE A 128 5.75 10.73 -9.95
N ALA A 129 5.82 10.97 -8.66
CA ALA A 129 6.64 12.04 -8.08
C ALA A 129 7.85 11.45 -7.33
N ASP A 130 8.97 12.12 -7.42
CA ASP A 130 10.16 11.77 -6.64
C ASP A 130 9.86 11.93 -5.13
N ALA A 131 10.04 10.86 -4.38
CA ALA A 131 9.89 10.83 -2.92
C ALA A 131 11.23 10.78 -2.18
N GLY A 132 12.33 10.95 -2.91
CA GLY A 132 13.69 10.98 -2.40
C GLY A 132 14.29 9.60 -2.14
N THR A 133 15.55 9.62 -1.73
CA THR A 133 16.29 8.42 -1.35
C THR A 133 15.98 8.07 0.11
N LYS A 134 15.65 6.83 0.37
CA LYS A 134 15.35 6.33 1.72
C LYS A 134 16.32 5.25 2.12
N VAL A 135 16.87 5.40 3.33
CA VAL A 135 17.56 4.31 4.04
C VAL A 135 16.50 3.51 4.79
N LEU A 136 16.29 2.28 4.38
CA LEU A 136 15.28 1.43 4.97
C LEU A 136 15.84 0.73 6.21
N LYS A 137 15.04 0.63 7.26
CA LYS A 137 15.47 0.05 8.54
C LYS A 137 15.97 -1.37 8.36
N ASN A 138 17.18 -1.66 8.89
CA ASN A 138 17.86 -2.96 8.80
C ASN A 138 18.19 -3.43 7.37
N ILE A 139 18.29 -2.49 6.43
CA ILE A 139 18.75 -2.74 5.06
C ILE A 139 19.92 -1.80 4.81
N SER A 140 21.08 -2.34 4.46
CA SER A 140 22.32 -1.58 4.28
C SER A 140 22.34 -0.66 3.05
N SER A 141 21.39 -0.88 2.11
CA SER A 141 21.30 -0.11 0.89
C SER A 141 20.26 1.01 1.00
N SER A 142 20.52 2.12 0.30
CA SER A 142 19.55 3.19 0.10
C SER A 142 18.77 2.95 -1.19
N TYR A 143 17.49 3.31 -1.19
CA TYR A 143 16.59 3.15 -2.33
C TYR A 143 16.04 4.50 -2.77
N GLN A 144 16.21 4.81 -4.06
CA GLN A 144 15.44 5.89 -4.69
C GLN A 144 13.99 5.48 -4.70
N THR A 145 13.11 6.33 -4.19
CA THR A 145 11.68 6.05 -4.05
C THR A 145 10.83 7.07 -4.77
N PHE A 146 9.67 6.63 -5.22
CA PHE A 146 8.71 7.44 -5.94
C PHE A 146 7.32 7.22 -5.37
N GLY A 147 6.57 8.31 -5.25
CA GLY A 147 5.22 8.27 -4.74
C GLY A 147 4.18 8.37 -5.85
N ILE A 148 3.06 7.70 -5.67
CA ILE A 148 1.88 7.77 -6.52
C ILE A 148 0.70 8.16 -5.66
N SER A 149 0.02 9.26 -6.02
CA SER A 149 -1.24 9.66 -5.41
C SER A 149 -2.42 9.15 -6.24
N PRO A 150 -3.25 8.26 -5.70
CA PRO A 150 -4.41 7.74 -6.42
C PRO A 150 -5.48 8.82 -6.72
N SER A 151 -5.56 9.86 -5.91
CA SER A 151 -6.50 10.98 -6.11
C SER A 151 -6.13 11.92 -7.26
N GLY A 152 -4.90 11.81 -7.78
CA GLY A 152 -4.37 12.75 -8.79
C GLY A 152 -3.98 14.12 -8.22
N GLU A 153 -4.10 14.30 -6.91
CA GLU A 153 -3.57 15.48 -6.21
C GLU A 153 -2.04 15.39 -6.17
N ASP A 154 -1.39 16.55 -6.22
CA ASP A 154 0.06 16.61 -6.04
C ASP A 154 0.45 15.89 -4.75
N ILE A 155 1.49 15.06 -4.82
CA ILE A 155 2.05 14.42 -3.64
C ILE A 155 2.64 15.55 -2.79
N VAL A 156 1.80 16.09 -1.94
CA VAL A 156 2.25 17.03 -0.91
C VAL A 156 3.26 16.24 -0.09
N LYS A 157 4.46 16.77 0.08
CA LYS A 157 5.43 16.31 1.08
C LYS A 157 4.81 16.54 2.46
N THR A 158 3.80 15.78 2.79
CA THR A 158 3.13 15.83 4.08
C THR A 158 4.11 15.27 5.09
N ASN A 159 4.74 16.18 5.82
CA ASN A 159 5.45 15.84 7.03
C ASN A 159 4.51 15.00 7.90
N ALA A 160 4.98 13.84 8.35
CA ALA A 160 4.26 12.94 9.25
C ALA A 160 3.67 13.65 10.52
N LYS A 161 4.05 14.90 10.76
CA LYS A 161 3.56 15.77 11.84
C LYS A 161 2.15 16.34 11.63
N GLU A 162 1.69 16.52 10.39
CA GLU A 162 0.34 17.07 10.17
C GLU A 162 -0.78 16.03 10.40
N TYR A 163 -0.53 14.76 10.13
CA TYR A 163 -1.49 13.70 10.44
C TYR A 163 -1.63 13.43 11.94
N ALA A 164 -0.59 13.74 12.74
CA ALA A 164 -0.64 13.59 14.20
C ALA A 164 -1.52 14.65 14.89
N ASN A 165 -1.76 15.79 14.27
CA ASN A 165 -2.56 16.88 14.85
C ASN A 165 -4.07 16.77 14.60
N ASN A 166 -4.53 15.93 13.67
CA ASN A 166 -5.94 15.62 13.50
C ASN A 166 -6.37 14.50 14.49
N LYS A 167 -6.36 14.84 15.77
CA LYS A 167 -6.62 13.97 16.94
C LYS A 167 -8.02 13.34 17.02
N LYS A 168 -8.84 13.36 15.97
CA LYS A 168 -10.20 12.78 15.99
C LYS A 168 -10.44 11.67 14.99
N ILE A 169 -9.49 11.35 14.11
CA ILE A 169 -9.61 10.19 13.22
C ILE A 169 -8.76 9.09 13.83
N LYS A 170 -9.38 8.11 14.46
CA LYS A 170 -8.72 6.84 14.80
C LYS A 170 -8.39 6.14 13.46
N SER A 171 -7.30 6.53 12.82
CA SER A 171 -6.84 5.88 11.59
C SER A 171 -6.10 4.62 11.96
N TYR A 172 -6.75 3.48 11.81
CA TYR A 172 -6.08 2.20 11.74
C TYR A 172 -5.32 2.13 10.39
N LYS A 173 -4.07 1.69 10.40
CA LYS A 173 -3.17 1.74 9.24
C LYS A 173 -2.83 0.32 8.75
N PRO A 174 -3.70 -0.30 7.95
CA PRO A 174 -3.39 -1.60 7.36
C PRO A 174 -2.21 -1.50 6.37
N LYS A 175 -1.51 -2.61 6.17
CA LYS A 175 -0.27 -2.69 5.39
C LYS A 175 -0.48 -3.55 4.16
N LEU A 176 -0.09 -3.05 2.99
CA LEU A 176 0.07 -3.85 1.79
C LEU A 176 1.53 -3.78 1.33
N ALA A 177 2.18 -4.91 1.23
CA ALA A 177 3.49 -5.07 0.59
C ALA A 177 3.31 -5.93 -0.68
N VAL A 178 3.87 -5.49 -1.77
CA VAL A 178 3.78 -6.12 -3.10
C VAL A 178 5.17 -6.26 -3.69
#